data_41cebf995af0e25fce70e3db60f9cb6a
#
_entry.id   41cebf995af0e25fce70e3db60f9cb6a
#
_cell.length_a   1.000
_cell.length_b   1.000
_cell.length_c   1.000
_cell.angle_alpha   90.00
_cell.angle_beta   90.00
_cell.angle_gamma   90.00
#
_symmetry.space_group_name_H-M   'P 1'
#
loop_
_entity.id
_entity.type
_entity.pdbx_description
1 polymer ?
#
loop_
_entity_poly.entity_id
_entity_poly.type
_entity_poly.pdbx_seq_one_letter_code
_entity_poly.pdbx_strand_id
1 'polypeptide(L)'
;MDLERVILSAKQKALRINLNQDLYGTFAEIGAGQEVVRHFFRAGGASGTIAKTISAYDKDFSDAIYGKEAKGRYVCESRIDKMLEHEYGLIEERITRDDHPTKQYFAFANTVATINYHKTTQGHGWFGIKFQTSATSEPNTIVLHARFHEQDALLQQQTTGMLGVNLIYGAFYFYKRPKEVLQSLYDNLDRDQLEIDMVQMNGPAFADVDNRLLSLQLVKQGMTDAVIFSPDGRNLSLIHI
;
A
#
# COMPACT_ATOMS: atom_id res chain seq x y z
N MET A 1 -4.85 -17.21 -25.70
CA MET A 1 -5.39 -18.04 -24.63
C MET A 1 -4.84 -17.44 -23.35
N ASP A 2 -5.60 -16.50 -22.75
CA ASP A 2 -5.19 -15.90 -21.49
C ASP A 2 -5.27 -17.00 -20.43
N LEU A 3 -4.11 -17.41 -19.92
CA LEU A 3 -4.05 -18.31 -18.78
C LEU A 3 -4.71 -17.58 -17.59
N GLU A 4 -5.80 -18.11 -17.11
CA GLU A 4 -6.48 -17.59 -15.92
C GLU A 4 -5.45 -17.42 -14.80
N ARG A 5 -5.35 -16.20 -14.25
CA ARG A 5 -4.43 -15.90 -13.15
C ARG A 5 -4.88 -16.66 -11.89
N VAL A 6 -3.99 -17.46 -11.33
CA VAL A 6 -4.25 -18.16 -10.06
C VAL A 6 -4.32 -17.14 -8.93
N ILE A 7 -5.47 -17.04 -8.28
CA ILE A 7 -5.68 -16.16 -7.12
C ILE A 7 -5.19 -16.88 -5.86
N LEU A 8 -4.16 -16.31 -5.24
CA LEU A 8 -3.61 -16.80 -3.96
C LEU A 8 -4.31 -16.13 -2.78
N SER A 9 -4.45 -16.85 -1.66
CA SER A 9 -4.89 -16.26 -0.40
C SER A 9 -3.85 -15.27 0.16
N ALA A 10 -4.28 -14.35 1.04
CA ALA A 10 -3.36 -13.41 1.71
C ALA A 10 -2.21 -14.14 2.42
N LYS A 11 -2.49 -15.28 3.07
CA LYS A 11 -1.46 -16.12 3.70
C LYS A 11 -0.42 -16.65 2.70
N GLN A 12 -0.87 -17.15 1.55
CA GLN A 12 0.03 -17.67 0.50
C GLN A 12 0.87 -16.56 -0.10
N LYS A 13 0.29 -15.37 -0.35
CA LYS A 13 1.02 -14.20 -0.85
C LYS A 13 2.08 -13.73 0.16
N ALA A 14 1.71 -13.57 1.43
CA ALA A 14 2.63 -13.18 2.48
C ALA A 14 3.77 -14.21 2.66
N LEU A 15 3.46 -15.51 2.64
CA LEU A 15 4.48 -16.56 2.70
C LEU A 15 5.44 -16.50 1.52
N ARG A 16 4.92 -16.24 0.33
CA ARG A 16 5.75 -16.14 -0.89
C ARG A 16 6.71 -14.97 -0.85
N ILE A 17 6.29 -13.84 -0.29
CA ILE A 17 7.16 -12.69 0.00
C ILE A 17 8.20 -13.06 1.06
N ASN A 18 7.79 -13.65 2.19
CA ASN A 18 8.69 -14.02 3.28
C ASN A 18 9.78 -15.02 2.87
N LEU A 19 9.46 -15.93 1.95
CA LEU A 19 10.41 -16.93 1.46
C LEU A 19 11.34 -16.40 0.35
N ASN A 20 11.07 -15.20 -0.16
CA ASN A 20 11.97 -14.56 -1.12
C ASN A 20 13.12 -13.88 -0.37
N GLN A 21 14.30 -14.53 -0.40
CA GLN A 21 15.48 -14.08 0.32
C GLN A 21 16.03 -12.73 -0.17
N ASP A 22 15.62 -12.25 -1.33
CA ASP A 22 16.07 -10.96 -1.86
C ASP A 22 15.26 -9.78 -1.31
N LEU A 23 14.06 -10.01 -0.76
CA LEU A 23 13.21 -8.93 -0.26
C LEU A 23 13.52 -8.60 1.20
N TYR A 24 13.65 -7.30 1.50
CA TYR A 24 13.87 -6.82 2.87
C TYR A 24 13.23 -5.45 3.07
N GLY A 25 12.35 -5.33 4.05
CA GLY A 25 11.59 -4.09 4.18
C GLY A 25 10.97 -3.83 5.54
N THR A 26 10.37 -2.65 5.64
CA THR A 26 9.73 -2.12 6.84
C THR A 26 8.24 -1.89 6.62
N PHE A 27 7.49 -1.92 7.71
CA PHE A 27 6.05 -1.66 7.75
C PHE A 27 5.76 -0.52 8.73
N ALA A 28 5.06 0.52 8.27
CA ALA A 28 4.56 1.59 9.09
C ALA A 28 3.04 1.69 8.94
N GLU A 29 2.31 1.25 9.95
CA GLU A 29 0.84 1.18 9.92
C GLU A 29 0.25 2.09 10.98
N ILE A 30 -0.55 3.10 10.57
CA ILE A 30 -1.17 4.09 11.45
C ILE A 30 -2.70 3.98 11.35
N GLY A 31 -3.36 3.98 12.50
CA GLY A 31 -4.82 4.02 12.61
C GLY A 31 -5.44 2.65 12.85
N ALA A 32 -5.83 1.93 11.83
CA ALA A 32 -6.59 0.66 11.93
C ALA A 32 -5.81 -0.54 12.51
N GLY A 33 -4.64 -0.30 13.08
CA GLY A 33 -3.80 -1.35 13.67
C GLY A 33 -2.81 -1.94 12.65
N GLN A 34 -2.03 -2.90 13.12
CA GLN A 34 -0.98 -3.54 12.31
C GLN A 34 -1.51 -4.81 11.61
N GLU A 35 -2.54 -4.64 10.79
CA GLU A 35 -3.23 -5.78 10.17
C GLU A 35 -2.47 -6.34 8.96
N VAL A 36 -1.74 -5.50 8.20
CA VAL A 36 -0.98 -5.97 7.03
C VAL A 36 0.21 -6.81 7.48
N VAL A 37 1.08 -6.29 8.35
CA VAL A 37 2.25 -7.03 8.83
C VAL A 37 1.88 -8.30 9.59
N ARG A 38 0.71 -8.31 10.22
CA ARG A 38 0.18 -9.48 10.92
C ARG A 38 0.02 -10.69 9.99
N HIS A 39 -0.38 -10.49 8.73
CA HIS A 39 -0.44 -11.57 7.73
C HIS A 39 0.94 -12.19 7.49
N PHE A 40 1.99 -11.38 7.43
CA PHE A 40 3.36 -11.84 7.22
C PHE A 40 3.87 -12.65 8.41
N PHE A 41 3.66 -12.16 9.64
CA PHE A 41 4.05 -12.91 10.84
C PHE A 41 3.29 -14.23 10.97
N ARG A 42 1.98 -14.26 10.69
CA ARG A 42 1.16 -15.47 10.72
C ARG A 42 1.48 -16.47 9.61
N ALA A 43 1.99 -16.00 8.48
CA ALA A 43 2.42 -16.88 7.39
C ALA A 43 3.70 -17.65 7.74
N GLY A 44 4.56 -17.09 8.60
CA GLY A 44 5.86 -17.66 8.98
C GLY A 44 6.98 -17.25 8.01
N GLY A 45 8.22 -17.48 8.40
CA GLY A 45 9.40 -17.17 7.59
C GLY A 45 9.76 -15.68 7.47
N ALA A 46 9.20 -14.81 8.32
CA ALA A 46 9.32 -13.37 8.20
C ALA A 46 10.68 -12.79 8.64
N SER A 47 11.51 -13.54 9.38
CA SER A 47 12.74 -13.04 10.01
C SER A 47 13.81 -12.56 9.01
N GLY A 48 13.79 -13.04 7.79
CA GLY A 48 14.74 -12.63 6.73
C GLY A 48 14.20 -11.53 5.82
N THR A 49 12.92 -11.10 6.01
CA THR A 49 12.23 -10.18 5.11
C THR A 49 11.77 -8.91 5.83
N ILE A 50 11.29 -9.01 7.07
CA ILE A 50 10.79 -7.86 7.83
C ILE A 50 11.88 -7.30 8.71
N ALA A 51 12.39 -6.12 8.35
CA ALA A 51 13.38 -5.39 9.11
C ALA A 51 12.79 -4.78 10.38
N LYS A 52 11.64 -4.14 10.23
CA LYS A 52 10.98 -3.35 11.29
C LYS A 52 9.49 -3.25 11.02
N THR A 53 8.70 -3.18 12.08
CA THR A 53 7.31 -2.75 12.04
C THR A 53 7.08 -1.67 13.10
N ILE A 54 6.30 -0.64 12.77
CA ILE A 54 5.98 0.47 13.66
C ILE A 54 4.53 0.92 13.48
N SER A 55 3.94 1.37 14.59
CA SER A 55 2.68 2.09 14.60
C SER A 55 2.82 3.34 15.49
N ALA A 56 2.89 4.51 14.86
CA ALA A 56 2.90 5.80 15.54
C ALA A 56 1.46 6.33 15.67
N TYR A 57 0.68 5.70 16.54
CA TYR A 57 -0.75 5.94 16.69
C TYR A 57 -1.09 7.33 17.26
N ASP A 58 -0.31 7.79 18.23
CA ASP A 58 -0.48 9.12 18.79
C ASP A 58 -0.04 10.20 17.80
N LYS A 59 -0.82 11.28 17.75
CA LYS A 59 -0.62 12.37 16.80
C LYS A 59 0.71 13.11 17.01
N ASP A 60 1.04 13.44 18.25
CA ASP A 60 2.24 14.20 18.55
C ASP A 60 3.48 13.34 18.32
N PHE A 61 3.40 12.05 18.64
CA PHE A 61 4.46 11.09 18.36
C PHE A 61 4.63 10.86 16.84
N SER A 62 3.53 10.77 16.09
CA SER A 62 3.57 10.67 14.62
C SER A 62 4.17 11.92 13.98
N ASP A 63 3.87 13.11 14.53
CA ASP A 63 4.46 14.37 14.07
C ASP A 63 5.96 14.47 14.37
N ALA A 64 6.42 13.91 15.49
CA ALA A 64 7.83 13.85 15.83
C ALA A 64 8.64 13.00 14.86
N ILE A 65 8.04 11.94 14.28
CA ILE A 65 8.70 11.05 13.32
C ILE A 65 8.59 11.58 11.89
N TYR A 66 7.35 11.88 11.43
CA TYR A 66 7.05 12.14 10.03
C TYR A 66 6.80 13.62 9.72
N GLY A 67 6.91 14.50 10.72
CA GLY A 67 6.59 15.92 10.58
C GLY A 67 5.08 16.18 10.57
N LYS A 68 4.73 17.44 10.82
CA LYS A 68 3.35 17.90 10.97
C LYS A 68 2.61 18.00 9.64
N GLU A 69 1.31 17.67 9.64
CA GLU A 69 0.46 17.89 8.48
C GLU A 69 -0.16 19.30 8.50
N ALA A 70 0.00 20.03 7.40
CA ALA A 70 -0.44 21.42 7.29
C ALA A 70 -1.94 21.64 7.58
N LYS A 71 -2.78 20.67 7.18
CA LYS A 71 -4.24 20.72 7.38
C LYS A 71 -4.71 19.96 8.63
N GLY A 72 -3.79 19.41 9.43
CA GLY A 72 -4.12 18.62 10.62
C GLY A 72 -4.87 17.30 10.33
N ARG A 73 -4.92 16.86 9.07
CA ARG A 73 -5.48 15.58 8.66
C ARG A 73 -4.35 14.59 8.46
N TYR A 74 -4.45 13.43 9.10
CA TYR A 74 -3.40 12.40 9.10
C TYR A 74 -3.71 11.21 8.19
N VAL A 75 -4.96 11.02 7.81
CA VAL A 75 -5.34 10.08 6.76
C VAL A 75 -5.37 10.84 5.44
N CYS A 76 -4.20 11.01 4.84
CA CYS A 76 -4.02 11.78 3.61
C CYS A 76 -2.79 11.31 2.81
N GLU A 77 -2.75 11.69 1.53
CA GLU A 77 -1.67 11.33 0.59
C GLU A 77 -0.31 11.81 1.10
N SER A 78 -0.21 13.09 1.49
CA SER A 78 1.05 13.67 1.96
C SER A 78 1.64 12.93 3.19
N ARG A 79 0.79 12.33 4.03
CA ARG A 79 1.27 11.50 5.14
C ARG A 79 1.90 10.22 4.66
N ILE A 80 1.30 9.55 3.67
CA ILE A 80 1.88 8.34 3.07
C ILE A 80 3.23 8.63 2.45
N ASP A 81 3.36 9.72 1.68
CA ASP A 81 4.63 10.09 1.07
C ASP A 81 5.73 10.29 2.10
N LYS A 82 5.44 11.04 3.18
CA LYS A 82 6.41 11.25 4.27
C LYS A 82 6.79 9.94 4.98
N MET A 83 5.82 9.06 5.21
CA MET A 83 6.08 7.76 5.84
C MET A 83 6.95 6.89 4.95
N LEU A 84 6.66 6.79 3.66
CA LEU A 84 7.44 6.00 2.71
C LEU A 84 8.87 6.50 2.59
N GLU A 85 9.07 7.83 2.45
CA GLU A 85 10.40 8.43 2.36
C GLU A 85 11.21 8.19 3.65
N HIS A 86 10.63 8.43 4.80
CA HIS A 86 11.29 8.24 6.09
C HIS A 86 11.67 6.78 6.33
N GLU A 87 10.72 5.86 6.14
CA GLU A 87 10.93 4.44 6.43
C GLU A 87 11.89 3.77 5.45
N TYR A 88 11.83 4.16 4.18
CA TYR A 88 12.74 3.68 3.15
C TYR A 88 14.15 4.23 3.39
N GLY A 89 14.29 5.53 3.66
CA GLY A 89 15.59 6.16 3.95
C GLY A 89 16.27 5.56 5.18
N LEU A 90 15.51 5.19 6.23
CA LEU A 90 16.07 4.51 7.40
C LEU A 90 16.67 3.13 7.07
N ILE A 91 16.10 2.38 6.13
CA ILE A 91 16.71 1.10 5.70
C ILE A 91 18.04 1.39 5.00
N GLU A 92 18.06 2.34 4.06
CA GLU A 92 19.27 2.69 3.32
C GLU A 92 20.38 3.23 4.22
N GLU A 93 20.02 4.02 5.25
CA GLU A 93 20.97 4.55 6.23
C GLU A 93 21.57 3.45 7.12
N ARG A 94 20.76 2.46 7.55
CA ARG A 94 21.12 1.52 8.61
C ARG A 94 21.61 0.18 8.13
N ILE A 95 21.25 -0.21 6.93
CA ILE A 95 21.60 -1.51 6.35
C ILE A 95 22.57 -1.29 5.19
N THR A 96 23.84 -1.64 5.42
CA THR A 96 24.88 -1.47 4.40
C THR A 96 24.65 -2.41 3.22
N ARG A 97 24.81 -1.89 2.02
CA ARG A 97 24.69 -2.67 0.79
C ARG A 97 25.77 -3.75 0.67
N ASP A 98 26.96 -3.47 1.21
CA ASP A 98 28.07 -4.41 1.16
C ASP A 98 27.77 -5.71 1.91
N ASP A 99 27.02 -5.62 3.01
CA ASP A 99 26.60 -6.80 3.79
C ASP A 99 25.39 -7.51 3.17
N HIS A 100 24.65 -6.81 2.30
CA HIS A 100 23.39 -7.28 1.72
C HIS A 100 23.28 -6.98 0.21
N PRO A 101 24.22 -7.45 -0.62
CA PRO A 101 24.33 -7.03 -2.02
C PRO A 101 23.17 -7.44 -2.93
N THR A 102 22.41 -8.46 -2.54
CA THR A 102 21.25 -8.95 -3.33
C THR A 102 19.91 -8.38 -2.87
N LYS A 103 19.85 -7.73 -1.70
CA LYS A 103 18.60 -7.28 -1.11
C LYS A 103 17.94 -6.14 -1.90
N GLN A 104 16.67 -6.32 -2.18
CA GLN A 104 15.74 -5.31 -2.70
C GLN A 104 15.00 -4.71 -1.52
N TYR A 105 15.25 -3.43 -1.26
CA TYR A 105 14.61 -2.76 -0.13
C TYR A 105 13.20 -2.30 -0.48
N PHE A 106 12.32 -2.34 0.53
CA PHE A 106 11.01 -1.76 0.43
C PHE A 106 10.54 -1.15 1.76
N ALA A 107 9.68 -0.16 1.65
CA ALA A 107 8.89 0.36 2.76
C ALA A 107 7.41 0.28 2.38
N PHE A 108 6.61 -0.34 3.22
CA PHE A 108 5.15 -0.31 3.13
C PHE A 108 4.62 0.63 4.20
N ALA A 109 3.67 1.48 3.84
CA ALA A 109 2.98 2.35 4.78
C ALA A 109 1.48 2.37 4.53
N ASN A 110 0.71 2.52 5.61
CA ASN A 110 -0.70 2.89 5.53
C ASN A 110 -1.08 3.89 6.62
N THR A 111 -2.11 4.67 6.34
CA THR A 111 -2.82 5.49 7.33
C THR A 111 -4.32 5.31 7.09
N VAL A 112 -5.02 4.76 8.08
CA VAL A 112 -6.40 4.28 7.92
C VAL A 112 -7.26 4.72 9.09
N ALA A 113 -8.42 5.32 8.77
CA ALA A 113 -9.51 5.52 9.73
C ALA A 113 -10.63 4.53 9.40
N THR A 114 -11.00 3.70 10.36
CA THR A 114 -12.19 2.86 10.24
C THR A 114 -13.45 3.63 10.63
N ILE A 115 -14.61 3.06 10.35
CA ILE A 115 -15.90 3.58 10.82
C ILE A 115 -15.85 3.80 12.33
N ASN A 116 -16.36 4.92 12.79
CA ASN A 116 -16.41 5.23 14.23
C ASN A 116 -17.54 4.45 14.94
N TYR A 117 -17.51 4.46 16.27
CA TYR A 117 -18.50 3.75 17.11
C TYR A 117 -19.96 4.12 16.77
N HIS A 118 -20.22 5.38 16.46
CA HIS A 118 -21.56 5.88 16.13
C HIS A 118 -21.95 5.67 14.66
N LYS A 119 -21.06 5.09 13.84
CA LYS A 119 -21.25 4.85 12.39
C LYS A 119 -21.62 6.12 11.59
N THR A 120 -21.11 7.26 12.02
CA THR A 120 -21.34 8.57 11.40
C THR A 120 -20.26 8.98 10.41
N THR A 121 -19.12 8.27 10.39
CA THR A 121 -18.02 8.52 9.46
C THR A 121 -17.79 7.31 8.58
N GLN A 122 -17.47 7.54 7.32
CA GLN A 122 -17.04 6.47 6.43
C GLN A 122 -15.57 6.12 6.70
N GLY A 123 -15.27 4.83 6.79
CA GLY A 123 -13.89 4.36 6.86
C GLY A 123 -13.18 4.57 5.52
N HIS A 124 -11.93 5.01 5.59
CA HIS A 124 -11.08 5.16 4.39
C HIS A 124 -9.60 5.10 4.77
N GLY A 125 -8.74 4.88 3.80
CA GLY A 125 -7.32 4.83 4.04
C GLY A 125 -6.46 5.09 2.82
N TRP A 126 -5.23 5.52 3.09
CA TRP A 126 -4.16 5.62 2.13
C TRP A 126 -3.15 4.51 2.37
N PHE A 127 -2.70 3.92 1.29
CA PHE A 127 -1.74 2.82 1.28
C PHE A 127 -0.64 3.14 0.30
N GLY A 128 0.58 2.78 0.65
CA GLY A 128 1.70 2.97 -0.26
C GLY A 128 2.79 1.93 -0.07
N ILE A 129 3.54 1.70 -1.13
CA ILE A 129 4.77 0.94 -1.11
C ILE A 129 5.84 1.66 -1.94
N LYS A 130 7.03 1.85 -1.35
CA LYS A 130 8.25 2.26 -2.05
C LYS A 130 9.17 1.06 -2.10
N PHE A 131 9.62 0.65 -3.30
CA PHE A 131 10.30 -0.63 -3.49
C PHE A 131 11.27 -0.64 -4.65
N GLN A 132 12.28 -1.47 -4.56
CA GLN A 132 13.23 -1.76 -5.63
C GLN A 132 12.81 -3.00 -6.43
N THR A 133 13.15 -3.01 -7.72
CA THR A 133 12.93 -4.15 -8.63
C THR A 133 14.19 -4.99 -8.83
N SER A 134 15.32 -4.50 -8.35
CA SER A 134 16.60 -5.19 -8.18
C SER A 134 17.40 -4.51 -7.06
N ALA A 135 18.43 -5.14 -6.54
CA ALA A 135 19.25 -4.58 -5.46
C ALA A 135 19.89 -3.22 -5.76
N THR A 136 20.10 -2.92 -7.05
CA THR A 136 20.76 -1.69 -7.52
C THR A 136 19.83 -0.72 -8.27
N SER A 137 18.54 -1.06 -8.40
CA SER A 137 17.58 -0.18 -9.08
C SER A 137 17.18 0.99 -8.18
N GLU A 138 16.93 2.14 -8.80
CA GLU A 138 16.20 3.21 -8.15
C GLU A 138 14.81 2.71 -7.71
N PRO A 139 14.29 3.22 -6.59
CA PRO A 139 13.00 2.78 -6.09
C PRO A 139 11.83 3.26 -6.92
N ASN A 140 10.75 2.50 -6.87
CA ASN A 140 9.45 2.84 -7.44
C ASN A 140 8.44 3.01 -6.33
N THR A 141 7.34 3.71 -6.60
CA THR A 141 6.24 3.87 -5.65
C THR A 141 4.91 3.47 -6.28
N ILE A 142 4.07 2.84 -5.48
CA ILE A 142 2.64 2.68 -5.75
C ILE A 142 1.90 3.25 -4.55
N VAL A 143 1.00 4.20 -4.80
CA VAL A 143 0.14 4.80 -3.77
C VAL A 143 -1.31 4.65 -4.19
N LEU A 144 -2.18 4.31 -3.29
CA LEU A 144 -3.61 4.19 -3.54
C LEU A 144 -4.45 4.75 -2.38
N HIS A 145 -5.66 5.15 -2.69
CA HIS A 145 -6.69 5.47 -1.72
C HIS A 145 -7.86 4.48 -1.84
N ALA A 146 -8.37 4.03 -0.69
CA ALA A 146 -9.53 3.15 -0.60
C ALA A 146 -10.56 3.67 0.39
N ARG A 147 -11.85 3.49 0.06
CA ARG A 147 -13.00 3.71 0.95
C ARG A 147 -13.58 2.37 1.34
N PHE A 148 -13.95 2.21 2.61
CA PHE A 148 -14.52 0.97 3.11
C PHE A 148 -16.05 1.09 3.18
N HIS A 149 -16.75 0.07 2.73
CA HIS A 149 -18.20 0.00 2.69
C HIS A 149 -18.80 -0.83 3.83
N GLU A 150 -18.01 -1.72 4.41
CA GLU A 150 -18.41 -2.53 5.56
C GLU A 150 -18.82 -1.65 6.75
N GLN A 151 -19.88 -2.05 7.44
CA GLN A 151 -20.46 -1.31 8.58
C GLN A 151 -19.92 -1.81 9.94
N ASP A 152 -18.72 -2.38 9.93
CA ASP A 152 -18.05 -2.92 11.11
C ASP A 152 -16.54 -2.60 11.06
N ALA A 153 -16.01 -2.04 12.15
CA ALA A 153 -14.61 -1.62 12.21
C ALA A 153 -13.63 -2.80 12.14
N LEU A 154 -13.99 -3.97 12.69
CA LEU A 154 -13.14 -5.15 12.61
C LEU A 154 -13.06 -5.71 11.19
N LEU A 155 -14.19 -5.74 10.47
CA LEU A 155 -14.20 -6.13 9.07
C LEU A 155 -13.36 -5.18 8.22
N GLN A 156 -13.49 -3.86 8.43
CA GLN A 156 -12.65 -2.86 7.75
C GLN A 156 -11.15 -3.05 8.04
N GLN A 157 -10.78 -3.45 9.26
CA GLN A 157 -9.40 -3.79 9.60
C GLN A 157 -8.93 -5.03 8.84
N GLN A 158 -9.76 -6.08 8.75
CA GLN A 158 -9.44 -7.29 7.99
C GLN A 158 -9.26 -6.99 6.51
N THR A 159 -10.15 -6.19 5.92
CA THR A 159 -10.07 -5.70 4.54
C THR A 159 -8.79 -4.87 4.32
N THR A 160 -8.43 -3.99 5.27
CA THR A 160 -7.16 -3.25 5.28
C THR A 160 -5.96 -4.20 5.20
N GLY A 161 -5.95 -5.24 6.03
CA GLY A 161 -4.88 -6.24 6.06
C GLY A 161 -4.73 -6.95 4.71
N MET A 162 -5.84 -7.38 4.13
CA MET A 162 -5.84 -8.08 2.84
C MET A 162 -5.43 -7.18 1.67
N LEU A 163 -5.93 -5.95 1.61
CA LEU A 163 -5.56 -4.96 0.59
C LEU A 163 -4.05 -4.65 0.63
N GLY A 164 -3.47 -4.44 1.83
CA GLY A 164 -2.05 -4.19 1.96
C GLY A 164 -1.18 -5.36 1.51
N VAL A 165 -1.56 -6.60 1.83
CA VAL A 165 -0.87 -7.80 1.31
C VAL A 165 -0.96 -7.88 -0.21
N ASN A 166 -2.15 -7.59 -0.78
CA ASN A 166 -2.35 -7.57 -2.23
C ASN A 166 -1.48 -6.51 -2.91
N LEU A 167 -1.36 -5.31 -2.34
CA LEU A 167 -0.52 -4.24 -2.84
C LEU A 167 0.96 -4.65 -2.86
N ILE A 168 1.49 -5.17 -1.74
CA ILE A 168 2.89 -5.62 -1.65
C ILE A 168 3.16 -6.74 -2.66
N TYR A 169 2.26 -7.72 -2.74
CA TYR A 169 2.39 -8.82 -3.68
C TYR A 169 2.34 -8.34 -5.14
N GLY A 170 1.42 -7.44 -5.47
CA GLY A 170 1.29 -6.84 -6.80
C GLY A 170 2.55 -6.07 -7.21
N ALA A 171 3.12 -5.30 -6.29
CA ALA A 171 4.34 -4.53 -6.50
C ALA A 171 5.52 -5.43 -6.90
N PHE A 172 5.72 -6.59 -6.27
CA PHE A 172 6.85 -7.46 -6.58
C PHE A 172 6.60 -8.45 -7.73
N TYR A 173 5.39 -8.94 -7.88
CA TYR A 173 5.13 -10.00 -8.85
C TYR A 173 4.45 -9.55 -10.14
N PHE A 174 3.85 -8.34 -10.14
CA PHE A 174 3.10 -7.83 -11.31
C PHE A 174 3.53 -6.43 -11.78
N TYR A 175 4.57 -5.78 -11.22
CA TYR A 175 4.94 -4.40 -11.56
C TYR A 175 5.15 -4.15 -13.08
N LYS A 176 5.64 -5.15 -13.82
CA LYS A 176 5.82 -5.06 -15.29
C LYS A 176 4.48 -5.01 -16.06
N ARG A 177 3.37 -5.26 -15.40
CA ARG A 177 2.03 -5.33 -15.97
C ARG A 177 1.04 -4.55 -15.10
N PRO A 178 1.02 -3.22 -15.19
CA PRO A 178 0.24 -2.36 -14.29
C PRO A 178 -1.23 -2.74 -14.16
N LYS A 179 -1.86 -3.22 -15.25
CA LYS A 179 -3.25 -3.71 -15.21
C LYS A 179 -3.43 -4.93 -14.31
N GLU A 180 -2.44 -5.82 -14.24
CA GLU A 180 -2.49 -6.99 -13.36
C GLU A 180 -2.23 -6.58 -11.89
N VAL A 181 -1.42 -5.53 -11.65
CA VAL A 181 -1.31 -4.93 -10.32
C VAL A 181 -2.69 -4.50 -9.85
N LEU A 182 -3.43 -3.71 -10.66
CA LEU A 182 -4.80 -3.30 -10.31
C LEU A 182 -5.70 -4.49 -10.00
N GLN A 183 -5.76 -5.47 -10.91
CA GLN A 183 -6.58 -6.66 -10.69
C GLN A 183 -6.22 -7.40 -9.39
N SER A 184 -4.93 -7.47 -9.06
CA SER A 184 -4.45 -8.16 -7.86
C SER A 184 -4.85 -7.48 -6.56
N LEU A 185 -5.18 -6.18 -6.58
CA LEU A 185 -5.64 -5.44 -5.41
C LEU A 185 -6.95 -6.02 -4.85
N TYR A 186 -7.82 -6.53 -5.73
CA TYR A 186 -9.10 -7.15 -5.37
C TYR A 186 -9.05 -8.67 -5.17
N ASP A 187 -7.86 -9.29 -5.11
CA ASP A 187 -7.78 -10.72 -4.83
C ASP A 187 -8.37 -11.04 -3.45
N ASN A 188 -9.41 -11.87 -3.43
CA ASN A 188 -10.19 -12.24 -2.25
C ASN A 188 -10.87 -11.03 -1.57
N LEU A 189 -11.19 -9.99 -2.32
CA LEU A 189 -11.94 -8.80 -1.89
C LEU A 189 -13.04 -8.48 -2.89
N ASP A 190 -14.13 -7.90 -2.42
CA ASP A 190 -15.29 -7.52 -3.19
C ASP A 190 -15.59 -6.02 -3.11
N ARG A 191 -16.38 -5.52 -4.08
CA ARG A 191 -16.86 -4.13 -4.09
C ARG A 191 -17.73 -3.77 -2.89
N ASP A 192 -18.40 -4.73 -2.31
CA ASP A 192 -19.20 -4.52 -1.11
C ASP A 192 -18.34 -4.24 0.13
N GLN A 193 -17.06 -4.59 0.09
CA GLN A 193 -16.11 -4.35 1.18
C GLN A 193 -15.38 -3.01 1.02
N LEU A 194 -14.93 -2.70 -0.21
CA LEU A 194 -14.15 -1.49 -0.46
C LEU A 194 -14.29 -1.00 -1.90
N GLU A 195 -13.93 0.25 -2.08
CA GLU A 195 -13.75 0.90 -3.38
C GLU A 195 -12.35 1.54 -3.43
N ILE A 196 -11.61 1.30 -4.51
CA ILE A 196 -10.33 1.98 -4.78
C ILE A 196 -10.60 3.09 -5.78
N ASP A 197 -10.54 4.33 -5.33
CA ASP A 197 -10.90 5.50 -6.14
C ASP A 197 -9.70 6.29 -6.67
N MET A 198 -8.47 5.94 -6.23
CA MET A 198 -7.25 6.55 -6.71
C MET A 198 -6.09 5.56 -6.65
N VAL A 199 -5.29 5.50 -7.72
CA VAL A 199 -4.00 4.79 -7.78
C VAL A 199 -3.00 5.64 -8.54
N GLN A 200 -1.76 5.69 -8.03
CA GLN A 200 -0.61 6.27 -8.73
C GLN A 200 0.56 5.30 -8.69
N MET A 201 1.27 5.20 -9.82
CA MET A 201 2.49 4.41 -9.97
C MET A 201 3.59 5.32 -10.51
N ASN A 202 4.69 5.46 -9.79
CA ASN A 202 5.79 6.36 -10.15
C ASN A 202 7.15 5.67 -9.99
N GLY A 203 8.13 6.13 -10.74
CA GLY A 203 9.49 5.60 -10.70
C GLY A 203 9.91 4.96 -12.02
N PRO A 204 11.17 4.50 -12.13
CA PRO A 204 11.74 4.00 -13.39
C PRO A 204 10.97 2.83 -14.02
N ALA A 205 10.44 1.91 -13.21
CA ALA A 205 9.65 0.77 -13.72
C ALA A 205 8.27 1.18 -14.27
N PHE A 206 7.84 2.40 -13.99
CA PHE A 206 6.53 2.96 -14.39
C PHE A 206 6.66 4.20 -15.28
N ALA A 207 7.85 4.45 -15.88
CA ALA A 207 8.10 5.64 -16.71
C ALA A 207 7.10 5.79 -17.87
N ASP A 208 6.60 4.68 -18.42
CA ASP A 208 5.62 4.67 -19.50
C ASP A 208 4.17 4.58 -19.02
N VAL A 209 3.91 4.67 -17.71
CA VAL A 209 2.56 4.59 -17.14
C VAL A 209 1.94 5.97 -17.06
N ASP A 210 0.88 6.21 -17.83
CA ASP A 210 0.01 7.37 -17.64
C ASP A 210 -0.98 7.08 -16.50
N ASN A 211 -0.78 7.73 -15.35
CA ASN A 211 -1.61 7.55 -14.17
C ASN A 211 -3.08 7.94 -14.37
N ARG A 212 -3.39 8.80 -15.34
CA ARG A 212 -4.78 9.16 -15.71
C ARG A 212 -5.45 8.00 -16.40
N LEU A 213 -4.77 7.37 -17.36
CA LEU A 213 -5.26 6.17 -18.04
C LEU A 213 -5.34 4.99 -17.08
N LEU A 214 -4.40 4.88 -16.14
CA LEU A 214 -4.43 3.87 -15.09
C LEU A 214 -5.68 4.03 -14.21
N SER A 215 -6.00 5.25 -13.80
CA SER A 215 -7.21 5.53 -13.00
C SER A 215 -8.50 5.22 -13.76
N LEU A 216 -8.55 5.49 -15.07
CA LEU A 216 -9.70 5.07 -15.89
C LEU A 216 -9.85 3.54 -15.97
N GLN A 217 -8.77 2.76 -15.79
CA GLN A 217 -8.87 1.31 -15.68
C GLN A 217 -9.58 0.87 -14.38
N LEU A 218 -9.52 1.67 -13.29
CA LEU A 218 -10.28 1.38 -12.06
C LEU A 218 -11.79 1.36 -12.38
N VAL A 219 -12.28 2.37 -13.10
CA VAL A 219 -13.68 2.43 -13.54
C VAL A 219 -14.02 1.28 -14.49
N LYS A 220 -13.17 1.04 -15.50
CA LYS A 220 -13.39 -0.03 -16.49
C LYS A 220 -13.45 -1.43 -15.85
N GLN A 221 -12.70 -1.64 -14.77
CA GLN A 221 -12.66 -2.91 -14.05
C GLN A 221 -13.71 -2.97 -12.92
N GLY A 222 -14.54 -1.95 -12.76
CA GLY A 222 -15.56 -1.90 -11.73
C GLY A 222 -15.02 -1.72 -10.31
N MET A 223 -13.81 -1.20 -10.14
CA MET A 223 -13.18 -0.96 -8.83
C MET A 223 -13.66 0.33 -8.18
N THR A 224 -14.15 1.25 -8.98
CA THR A 224 -14.82 2.50 -8.59
C THR A 224 -15.83 2.89 -9.66
N ASP A 225 -16.79 3.73 -9.32
CA ASP A 225 -17.78 4.25 -10.27
C ASP A 225 -17.28 5.51 -10.98
N ALA A 226 -16.33 6.24 -10.39
CA ALA A 226 -15.78 7.47 -10.95
C ALA A 226 -14.33 7.69 -10.50
N VAL A 227 -13.60 8.46 -11.29
CA VAL A 227 -12.27 9.00 -10.94
C VAL A 227 -12.28 10.50 -11.16
N ILE A 228 -11.46 11.23 -10.40
CA ILE A 228 -11.42 12.68 -10.42
C ILE A 228 -10.02 13.14 -10.74
N PHE A 229 -9.94 14.18 -11.54
CA PHE A 229 -8.70 14.84 -11.89
C PHE A 229 -8.79 16.34 -11.54
N SER A 230 -7.68 16.88 -11.03
CA SER A 230 -7.50 18.33 -10.94
C SER A 230 -7.36 18.95 -12.34
N PRO A 231 -7.50 20.28 -12.47
CA PRO A 231 -7.37 20.96 -13.78
C PRO A 231 -6.01 20.73 -14.47
N ASP A 232 -4.96 20.45 -13.71
CA ASP A 232 -3.62 20.09 -14.19
C ASP A 232 -3.47 18.58 -14.50
N GLY A 233 -4.56 17.81 -14.40
CA GLY A 233 -4.60 16.38 -14.73
C GLY A 233 -4.07 15.44 -13.66
N ARG A 234 -3.82 15.92 -12.45
CA ARG A 234 -3.41 15.07 -11.32
C ARG A 234 -4.61 14.28 -10.78
N ASN A 235 -4.40 12.99 -10.49
CA ASN A 235 -5.41 12.14 -9.86
C ASN A 235 -5.75 12.65 -8.45
N LEU A 236 -7.03 12.65 -8.13
CA LEU A 236 -7.54 13.00 -6.80
C LEU A 236 -8.41 11.86 -6.28
N SER A 237 -8.35 11.60 -4.98
CA SER A 237 -9.33 10.72 -4.36
C SER A 237 -10.68 11.42 -4.14
N LEU A 238 -11.77 10.66 -4.09
CA LEU A 238 -13.13 11.19 -3.89
C LEU A 238 -13.31 11.91 -2.53
N ILE A 239 -12.38 11.72 -1.59
CA ILE A 239 -12.42 12.41 -0.29
C ILE A 239 -11.98 13.88 -0.37
N HIS A 240 -11.45 14.33 -1.49
CA HIS A 240 -11.01 15.71 -1.69
C HIS A 240 -12.12 16.65 -2.16
N ILE A 241 -13.35 16.16 -2.31
CA ILE A 241 -14.52 16.95 -2.71
C ILE A 241 -15.21 17.56 -1.50
#